data_7cae858555bde5fe5f497b1baa8db7f5
#
_entry.id   7cae858555bde5fe5f497b1baa8db7f5
#
_cell.length_a   1.000
_cell.length_b   1.000
_cell.length_c   1.000
_cell.angle_alpha   90.00
_cell.angle_beta   90.00
_cell.angle_gamma   90.00
#
_symmetry.space_group_name_H-M   'P 1'
#
loop_
_entity.id
_entity.type
_entity.pdbx_description
1 polymer ?
#
loop_
_entity_poly.entity_id
_entity_poly.type
_entity_poly.pdbx_seq_one_letter_code
_entity_poly.pdbx_strand_id
1 'polypeptide(L)'
;SQSRVWLARAILPLAADASDADRLEAGARIERDTEDITGCDGLDALNTSYGSGTVSRLNDMLVGDLAPQMQKLVASLEIGVPSEPLSFAEGVASMMVCDLLEPKLQLPPREEIRQSLIDKIFGSLGERQLQRLRRTAIIERRDR
;
A
#
# COMPACT_ATOMS: atom_id res chain seq x y z
N SER A 1 11.81 5.26 1.61
CA SER A 1 11.24 4.24 0.73
C SER A 1 11.40 4.64 -0.71
N GLN A 2 11.83 3.70 -1.54
CA GLN A 2 11.98 3.92 -2.97
C GLN A 2 10.74 3.47 -3.76
N SER A 3 9.67 3.15 -3.07
CA SER A 3 8.41 2.77 -3.73
C SER A 3 7.85 3.96 -4.50
N ARG A 4 7.30 3.68 -5.66
CA ARG A 4 6.64 4.69 -6.49
C ARG A 4 5.17 4.39 -6.57
N VAL A 5 4.36 5.44 -6.62
CA VAL A 5 2.92 5.30 -6.57
C VAL A 5 2.26 6.22 -7.57
N TRP A 6 1.15 5.75 -8.11
CA TRP A 6 0.26 6.52 -8.98
C TRP A 6 -1.05 6.65 -8.24
N LEU A 7 -1.46 7.88 -8.00
CA LEU A 7 -2.66 8.19 -7.22
C LEU A 7 -3.67 8.94 -8.05
N ALA A 8 -4.93 8.77 -7.72
CA ALA A 8 -6.01 9.59 -8.25
C ALA A 8 -6.82 10.13 -7.09
N ARG A 9 -7.41 11.30 -7.28
CA ARG A 9 -8.28 11.93 -6.28
C ARG A 9 -9.47 12.51 -6.99
N ALA A 10 -10.67 12.17 -6.51
CA ALA A 10 -11.90 12.83 -6.92
C ALA A 10 -12.38 13.65 -5.74
N ILE A 11 -12.57 14.96 -5.94
CA ILE A 11 -12.98 15.84 -4.86
C ILE A 11 -14.34 16.47 -5.18
N LEU A 12 -15.22 16.46 -4.19
CA LEU A 12 -16.47 17.18 -4.24
C LEU A 12 -16.22 18.54 -3.58
N PRO A 13 -16.18 19.62 -4.39
CA PRO A 13 -15.79 20.91 -3.85
C PRO A 13 -16.79 21.45 -2.85
N LEU A 14 -16.29 22.07 -1.79
CA LEU A 14 -17.09 22.77 -0.80
C LEU A 14 -16.44 24.11 -0.48
N ALA A 15 -17.25 25.05 -0.03
CA ALA A 15 -16.71 26.31 0.46
C ALA A 15 -15.82 26.05 1.68
N ALA A 16 -14.82 26.91 1.88
CA ALA A 16 -13.89 26.75 2.99
C ALA A 16 -14.58 26.77 4.36
N ASP A 17 -15.70 27.48 4.46
CA ASP A 17 -16.50 27.59 5.67
C ASP A 17 -17.67 26.60 5.72
N ALA A 18 -17.65 25.56 4.86
CA ALA A 18 -18.68 24.55 4.87
C ALA A 18 -18.80 23.92 6.26
N SER A 19 -20.03 23.68 6.68
CA SER A 19 -20.32 23.10 7.99
C SER A 19 -19.91 21.63 8.05
N ASP A 20 -19.81 21.11 9.26
CA ASP A 20 -19.55 19.67 9.45
C ASP A 20 -20.68 18.85 8.82
N ALA A 21 -21.92 19.34 8.89
CA ALA A 21 -23.05 18.67 8.26
C ALA A 21 -22.89 18.62 6.74
N ASP A 22 -22.44 19.71 6.14
CA ASP A 22 -22.18 19.75 4.69
C ASP A 22 -21.07 18.76 4.31
N ARG A 23 -20.04 18.68 5.12
CA ARG A 23 -18.93 17.76 4.86
C ARG A 23 -19.35 16.30 5.03
N LEU A 24 -20.19 16.03 6.00
CA LEU A 24 -20.72 14.69 6.21
C LEU A 24 -21.61 14.26 5.04
N GLU A 25 -22.45 15.17 4.56
CA GLU A 25 -23.30 14.91 3.41
C GLU A 25 -22.49 14.66 2.15
N ALA A 26 -21.46 15.47 1.93
CA ALA A 26 -20.55 15.29 0.80
C ALA A 26 -19.83 13.93 0.88
N GLY A 27 -19.41 13.55 2.06
CA GLY A 27 -18.78 12.27 2.27
C GLY A 27 -19.71 11.10 1.95
N ALA A 28 -20.96 11.19 2.37
CA ALA A 28 -21.96 10.17 2.06
C ALA A 28 -22.20 10.08 0.55
N ARG A 29 -22.23 11.20 -0.13
CA ARG A 29 -22.38 11.20 -1.58
C ARG A 29 -21.21 10.54 -2.27
N ILE A 30 -20.00 10.88 -1.84
CA ILE A 30 -18.77 10.28 -2.40
C ILE A 30 -18.77 8.78 -2.18
N GLU A 31 -19.15 8.31 -1.00
CA GLU A 31 -19.23 6.87 -0.74
C GLU A 31 -20.18 6.19 -1.71
N ARG A 32 -21.37 6.76 -1.94
CA ARG A 32 -22.33 6.18 -2.88
C ARG A 32 -21.78 6.19 -4.30
N ASP A 33 -21.17 7.29 -4.70
CA ASP A 33 -20.70 7.45 -6.07
C ASP A 33 -19.49 6.59 -6.39
N THR A 34 -18.74 6.16 -5.37
CA THR A 34 -17.51 5.37 -5.56
C THR A 34 -17.67 3.91 -5.20
N GLU A 35 -18.80 3.49 -4.64
CA GLU A 35 -18.94 2.13 -4.13
C GLU A 35 -18.72 1.05 -5.17
N ASP A 36 -19.07 1.32 -6.42
CA ASP A 36 -18.92 0.36 -7.51
C ASP A 36 -17.72 0.66 -8.42
N ILE A 37 -16.93 1.66 -8.06
CA ILE A 37 -15.78 2.04 -8.87
C ILE A 37 -14.59 1.14 -8.52
N THR A 38 -14.00 0.55 -9.54
CA THR A 38 -12.74 -0.16 -9.43
C THR A 38 -11.77 0.41 -10.45
N GLY A 39 -10.59 0.83 -9.98
CA GLY A 39 -9.58 1.41 -10.85
C GLY A 39 -9.78 2.90 -11.08
N CYS A 40 -8.68 3.57 -11.36
CA CYS A 40 -8.66 5.03 -11.47
C CYS A 40 -9.43 5.55 -12.67
N ASP A 41 -9.53 4.78 -13.74
CA ASP A 41 -10.32 5.20 -14.89
C ASP A 41 -11.80 5.35 -14.53
N GLY A 42 -12.27 4.55 -13.59
CA GLY A 42 -13.64 4.69 -13.09
C GLY A 42 -13.88 5.99 -12.34
N LEU A 43 -12.84 6.53 -11.69
CA LEU A 43 -12.97 7.82 -11.03
C LEU A 43 -13.13 8.98 -12.03
N ASP A 44 -12.58 8.83 -13.22
CA ASP A 44 -12.60 9.92 -14.20
C ASP A 44 -14.02 10.37 -14.55
N ALA A 45 -14.99 9.46 -14.45
CA ALA A 45 -16.39 9.80 -14.70
C ALA A 45 -16.92 10.86 -13.72
N LEU A 46 -16.36 10.92 -12.51
CA LEU A 46 -16.78 11.90 -11.51
C LEU A 46 -16.39 13.31 -11.87
N ASN A 47 -15.43 13.48 -12.78
CA ASN A 47 -15.05 14.81 -13.27
C ASN A 47 -16.21 15.53 -13.93
N THR A 48 -17.10 14.78 -14.56
CA THR A 48 -18.32 15.33 -15.14
C THR A 48 -19.35 15.61 -14.05
N SER A 49 -19.52 14.71 -13.09
CA SER A 49 -20.53 14.87 -12.04
C SER A 49 -20.20 15.96 -11.04
N TYR A 50 -18.91 16.09 -10.68
CA TYR A 50 -18.49 17.04 -9.65
C TYR A 50 -17.98 18.36 -10.21
N GLY A 51 -17.71 18.40 -11.50
CA GLY A 51 -17.20 19.58 -12.18
C GLY A 51 -15.82 19.33 -12.79
N SER A 52 -15.53 20.10 -13.82
CA SER A 52 -14.25 19.99 -14.53
C SER A 52 -13.09 20.27 -13.58
N GLY A 53 -12.08 19.43 -13.63
CA GLY A 53 -10.88 19.57 -12.80
C GLY A 53 -11.00 19.00 -11.41
N THR A 54 -12.11 18.30 -11.08
CA THR A 54 -12.30 17.73 -9.75
C THR A 54 -11.62 16.37 -9.60
N VAL A 55 -11.27 15.71 -10.70
CA VAL A 55 -10.48 14.48 -10.67
C VAL A 55 -9.06 14.81 -11.08
N SER A 56 -8.11 14.50 -10.23
CA SER A 56 -6.70 14.78 -10.48
C SER A 56 -5.86 13.53 -10.28
N ARG A 57 -4.68 13.52 -10.88
CA ARG A 57 -3.73 12.43 -10.81
C ARG A 57 -2.39 12.90 -10.30
N LEU A 58 -1.74 12.08 -9.49
CA LEU A 58 -0.34 12.22 -9.15
C LEU A 58 0.35 10.97 -9.68
N ASN A 59 1.11 11.12 -10.74
CA ASN A 59 1.73 9.99 -11.41
C ASN A 59 3.19 9.87 -11.03
N ASP A 60 3.61 8.64 -10.77
CA ASP A 60 5.02 8.31 -10.56
C ASP A 60 5.65 9.12 -9.42
N MET A 61 4.98 9.15 -8.27
CA MET A 61 5.48 9.84 -7.10
C MET A 61 6.25 8.89 -6.22
N LEU A 62 7.35 9.35 -5.63
CA LEU A 62 8.03 8.58 -4.60
C LEU A 62 7.18 8.61 -3.33
N VAL A 63 6.89 7.46 -2.78
CA VAL A 63 6.10 7.38 -1.55
C VAL A 63 6.77 8.18 -0.43
N GLY A 64 8.10 8.12 -0.36
CA GLY A 64 8.85 8.87 0.65
C GLY A 64 8.71 10.39 0.56
N ASP A 65 8.31 10.91 -0.62
CA ASP A 65 8.10 12.34 -0.81
C ASP A 65 6.70 12.80 -0.42
N LEU A 66 5.80 11.87 -0.12
CA LEU A 66 4.45 12.20 0.30
C LEU A 66 4.43 12.64 1.77
N ALA A 67 3.46 13.47 2.13
CA ALA A 67 3.23 13.81 3.52
C ALA A 67 2.98 12.55 4.35
N PRO A 68 3.35 12.52 5.63
CA PRO A 68 3.19 11.31 6.45
C PRO A 68 1.78 10.73 6.46
N GLN A 69 0.76 11.58 6.50
CA GLN A 69 -0.62 11.11 6.45
C GLN A 69 -0.94 10.40 5.13
N MET A 70 -0.37 10.91 4.05
CA MET A 70 -0.57 10.30 2.73
C MET A 70 0.18 8.99 2.60
N GLN A 71 1.36 8.88 3.19
CA GLN A 71 2.09 7.62 3.22
C GLN A 71 1.31 6.54 3.95
N LYS A 72 0.69 6.90 5.08
CA LYS A 72 -0.15 5.97 5.83
C LYS A 72 -1.38 5.55 5.03
N LEU A 73 -1.99 6.50 4.34
CA LEU A 73 -3.16 6.22 3.51
C LEU A 73 -2.78 5.25 2.38
N VAL A 74 -1.70 5.52 1.67
CA VAL A 74 -1.23 4.66 0.59
C VAL A 74 -0.96 3.25 1.11
N ALA A 75 -0.36 3.14 2.29
CA ALA A 75 -0.06 1.83 2.88
C ALA A 75 -1.32 1.04 3.24
N SER A 76 -2.43 1.73 3.50
CA SER A 76 -3.68 1.08 3.91
C SER A 76 -4.63 0.78 2.76
N LEU A 77 -4.41 1.38 1.59
CA LEU A 77 -5.33 1.22 0.47
C LEU A 77 -4.95 0.04 -0.40
N GLU A 78 -5.97 -0.64 -0.90
CA GLU A 78 -5.79 -1.63 -1.95
C GLU A 78 -5.79 -0.93 -3.30
N ILE A 79 -4.96 -1.42 -4.21
CA ILE A 79 -4.87 -0.84 -5.56
C ILE A 79 -6.24 -0.95 -6.24
N GLY A 80 -6.69 0.16 -6.80
CA GLY A 80 -7.95 0.21 -7.54
C GLY A 80 -9.19 0.34 -6.68
N VAL A 81 -9.05 0.46 -5.36
CA VAL A 81 -10.19 0.59 -4.44
C VAL A 81 -10.21 2.00 -3.85
N PRO A 82 -11.34 2.72 -3.98
CA PRO A 82 -11.44 4.07 -3.43
C PRO A 82 -11.30 4.10 -1.91
N SER A 83 -10.69 5.17 -1.41
CA SER A 83 -10.61 5.38 0.03
C SER A 83 -11.95 5.82 0.60
N GLU A 84 -12.07 5.75 1.93
CA GLU A 84 -13.15 6.44 2.62
C GLU A 84 -13.03 7.95 2.38
N PRO A 85 -14.13 8.70 2.53
CA PRO A 85 -14.08 10.15 2.32
C PRO A 85 -13.07 10.83 3.23
N LEU A 86 -12.31 11.73 2.64
CA LEU A 86 -11.29 12.51 3.34
C LEU A 86 -11.65 13.98 3.23
N SER A 87 -11.54 14.72 4.33
CA SER A 87 -11.86 16.14 4.35
C SER A 87 -10.61 16.97 4.08
N PHE A 88 -10.72 17.87 3.11
CA PHE A 88 -9.68 18.84 2.77
C PHE A 88 -10.27 20.24 2.84
N ALA A 89 -9.43 21.27 2.81
CA ALA A 89 -9.90 22.64 2.79
C ALA A 89 -10.80 22.91 1.57
N GLU A 90 -10.48 22.27 0.44
CA GLU A 90 -11.21 22.48 -0.82
C GLU A 90 -12.51 21.69 -0.91
N GLY A 91 -12.70 20.70 -0.06
CA GLY A 91 -13.89 19.86 -0.10
C GLY A 91 -13.64 18.49 0.48
N VAL A 92 -14.48 17.54 0.11
CA VAL A 92 -14.34 16.15 0.55
C VAL A 92 -13.97 15.31 -0.66
N ALA A 93 -13.02 14.42 -0.47
CA ALA A 93 -12.45 13.66 -1.58
C ALA A 93 -12.37 12.17 -1.26
N SER A 94 -12.32 11.37 -2.31
CA SER A 94 -11.88 9.98 -2.23
C SER A 94 -10.58 9.86 -3.00
N MET A 95 -9.65 9.09 -2.48
CA MET A 95 -8.38 8.83 -3.11
C MET A 95 -8.26 7.36 -3.48
N MET A 96 -7.46 7.08 -4.48
CA MET A 96 -7.26 5.72 -4.95
C MET A 96 -5.81 5.55 -5.37
N VAL A 97 -5.23 4.40 -5.01
CA VAL A 97 -3.94 4.00 -5.55
C VAL A 97 -4.20 3.34 -6.89
N CYS A 98 -3.68 3.93 -7.95
CA CYS A 98 -3.85 3.39 -9.30
C CYS A 98 -2.86 2.26 -9.55
N ASP A 99 -1.64 2.44 -9.07
CA ASP A 99 -0.58 1.46 -9.21
C ASP A 99 0.48 1.73 -8.16
N LEU A 100 1.23 0.72 -7.84
CA LEU A 100 2.31 0.80 -6.85
C LEU A 100 3.46 -0.05 -7.35
N LEU A 101 4.63 0.58 -7.46
CA LEU A 101 5.84 -0.10 -7.84
C LEU A 101 6.77 -0.14 -6.64
N GLU A 102 6.93 -1.30 -6.07
CA GLU A 102 7.86 -1.49 -4.97
C GLU A 102 9.23 -1.82 -5.53
N PRO A 103 10.30 -1.33 -4.89
CA PRO A 103 11.63 -1.66 -5.36
C PRO A 103 11.81 -3.18 -5.25
N LYS A 104 12.32 -3.75 -6.33
CA LYS A 104 12.71 -5.13 -6.27
C LYS A 104 13.92 -5.19 -5.39
N LEU A 105 13.77 -5.81 -4.24
CA LEU A 105 14.94 -6.26 -3.54
C LEU A 105 15.68 -7.13 -4.55
N GLN A 106 16.98 -6.89 -4.68
CA GLN A 106 17.78 -7.76 -5.51
C GLN A 106 17.92 -9.08 -4.77
N LEU A 107 16.80 -9.79 -4.73
CA LEU A 107 16.81 -11.11 -4.13
C LEU A 107 17.18 -12.12 -5.21
N PRO A 108 17.98 -13.12 -4.85
CA PRO A 108 18.25 -14.21 -5.77
C PRO A 108 16.93 -14.88 -6.20
N PRO A 109 16.96 -15.64 -7.29
CA PRO A 109 15.81 -16.44 -7.66
C PRO A 109 15.29 -17.24 -6.47
N ARG A 110 14.02 -17.53 -6.49
CA ARG A 110 13.35 -18.16 -5.36
C ARG A 110 14.06 -19.39 -4.83
N GLU A 111 14.61 -20.20 -5.72
CA GLU A 111 15.36 -21.39 -5.32
C GLU A 111 16.62 -21.03 -4.56
N GLU A 112 17.33 -20.02 -5.02
CA GLU A 112 18.53 -19.57 -4.32
C GLU A 112 18.22 -18.96 -2.98
N ILE A 113 17.11 -18.24 -2.86
CA ILE A 113 16.66 -17.73 -1.57
C ILE A 113 16.38 -18.87 -0.62
N ARG A 114 15.67 -19.86 -1.11
CA ARG A 114 15.33 -21.02 -0.30
C ARG A 114 16.58 -21.76 0.15
N GLN A 115 17.53 -21.96 -0.76
CA GLN A 115 18.78 -22.62 -0.43
C GLN A 115 19.61 -21.81 0.55
N SER A 116 19.66 -20.50 0.37
CA SER A 116 20.37 -19.63 1.30
C SER A 116 19.79 -19.69 2.70
N LEU A 117 18.45 -19.73 2.80
CA LEU A 117 17.79 -19.84 4.09
C LEU A 117 18.08 -21.19 4.74
N ILE A 118 18.05 -22.26 3.96
CA ILE A 118 18.34 -23.59 4.45
C ILE A 118 19.79 -23.64 4.94
N ASP A 119 20.72 -23.16 4.16
CA ASP A 119 22.12 -23.14 4.54
C ASP A 119 22.35 -22.33 5.81
N LYS A 120 21.68 -21.19 5.91
CA LYS A 120 21.81 -20.34 7.07
C LYS A 120 21.24 -20.98 8.32
N ILE A 121 20.10 -21.62 8.19
CA ILE A 121 19.46 -22.32 9.30
C ILE A 121 20.28 -23.54 9.71
N PHE A 122 20.66 -24.36 8.76
CA PHE A 122 21.42 -25.55 9.06
C PHE A 122 22.86 -25.24 9.45
N GLY A 123 23.43 -24.18 8.91
CA GLY A 123 24.75 -23.75 9.36
C GLY A 123 24.75 -23.40 10.83
N SER A 124 23.74 -22.66 11.27
CA SER A 124 23.60 -22.27 12.65
C SER A 124 23.22 -23.45 13.55
N LEU A 125 22.22 -24.22 13.14
CA LEU A 125 21.77 -25.36 13.92
C LEU A 125 22.75 -26.52 13.84
N GLY A 126 23.37 -26.68 12.68
CA GLY A 126 24.31 -27.74 12.47
C GLY A 126 25.53 -27.67 13.39
N GLU A 127 26.03 -26.48 13.59
CA GLU A 127 27.14 -26.32 14.50
C GLU A 127 26.79 -26.68 15.93
N ARG A 128 25.62 -26.25 16.38
CA ARG A 128 25.16 -26.61 17.71
C ARG A 128 24.93 -28.10 17.86
N GLN A 129 24.32 -28.69 16.86
CA GLN A 129 24.02 -30.10 16.90
C GLN A 129 25.26 -30.95 16.75
N LEU A 130 26.18 -30.56 15.92
CA LEU A 130 27.44 -31.27 15.81
C LEU A 130 28.21 -31.20 17.11
N GLN A 131 28.23 -30.09 17.77
CA GLN A 131 28.89 -29.99 19.06
C GLN A 131 28.18 -30.87 20.10
N ARG A 132 26.87 -30.89 20.07
CA ARG A 132 26.08 -31.71 20.97
C ARG A 132 26.31 -33.18 20.66
N LEU A 133 26.27 -33.56 19.39
CA LEU A 133 26.49 -34.91 18.97
C LEU A 133 27.90 -35.41 19.27
N ARG A 134 28.86 -34.54 19.10
CA ARG A 134 30.24 -34.90 19.45
C ARG A 134 30.42 -35.12 20.92
N ARG A 135 29.62 -34.41 21.74
CA ARG A 135 29.72 -34.62 23.17
C ARG A 135 28.97 -35.83 23.63
N THR A 136 27.77 -35.98 23.09
CA THR A 136 26.95 -37.04 23.57
C THR A 136 27.03 -38.24 22.69
N ALA A 137 27.16 -38.04 21.50
CA ALA A 137 26.93 -39.15 20.75
C ALA A 137 27.98 -39.63 20.06
N ILE A 138 28.43 -38.97 19.90
CA ILE A 138 29.23 -39.50 19.40
C ILE A 138 28.69 -40.63 19.45
N ILE A 139 27.79 -40.67 19.45
CA ILE A 139 26.57 -40.72 19.72
C ILE A 139 25.72 -40.94 18.63
N GLU A 140 25.28 -40.75 18.02
CA GLU A 140 24.36 -40.91 17.26
C GLU A 140 24.55 -40.37 16.04
N ARG A 141 25.03 -40.29 15.62
CA ARG A 141 24.98 -39.85 14.68
C ARG A 141 24.43 -39.83 13.93
N ARG A 142 24.02 -39.64 14.36
CA ARG A 142 23.34 -39.45 13.98
C ARG A 142 22.83 -38.98 13.34
N ASP A 143 22.68 -39.07 13.68
CA ASP A 143 22.10 -38.84 13.31
C ASP A 143 21.79 -38.25 12.77
N ARG A 144 21.60 -38.25 12.61
CA ARG A 144 21.16 -37.82 12.16
C ARG A 144 20.90 -37.80 11.56
#